data_872c07eb5d90671a9f4630d21c9a522c
#
_entry.id   872c07eb5d90671a9f4630d21c9a522c
#
_cell.length_a   1.000
_cell.length_b   1.000
_cell.length_c   1.000
_cell.angle_alpha   90.00
_cell.angle_beta   90.00
_cell.angle_gamma   90.00
#
_symmetry.space_group_name_H-M   'P 1'
#
loop_
_entity.id
_entity.type
_entity.pdbx_description
1 polymer ?
#
loop_
_entity_poly.entity_id
_entity_poly.type
_entity_poly.pdbx_seq_one_letter_code
_entity_poly.pdbx_strand_id
1 'polypeptide(L)'
;MGRTTELRRELKRVFLPLLEGKGFTVDTTAAPAFTAFRRKAVDSVHVVEIQWDKYGRPRFVINFGKCPLEGLYVRGQLVSPSQVYAGWLEESGRLQPRHGNSSTNWFSQEKHWLRRLLDVERLRQPSEVVEDLLRLFPEVEAYLESCVVGEHIRIFRIQREVPDSGGRRTSV
;
A
#
# COMPACT_ATOMS: atom_id res chain seq x y z
N MET A 1 -25.77 -4.93 7.38
CA MET A 1 -24.43 -4.35 7.38
C MET A 1 -23.75 -4.63 6.04
N GLY A 2 -23.07 -3.66 5.44
CA GLY A 2 -22.41 -3.90 4.15
C GLY A 2 -21.14 -4.76 4.30
N ARG A 3 -20.87 -5.64 3.34
CA ARG A 3 -19.73 -6.57 3.33
C ARG A 3 -18.38 -5.86 3.52
N THR A 4 -18.20 -4.70 2.89
CA THR A 4 -17.00 -3.86 3.07
C THR A 4 -16.84 -3.40 4.52
N THR A 5 -17.93 -3.15 5.23
CA THR A 5 -17.92 -2.75 6.64
C THR A 5 -17.40 -3.88 7.54
N GLU A 6 -17.78 -5.13 7.25
CA GLU A 6 -17.31 -6.29 8.02
C GLU A 6 -15.82 -6.54 7.80
N LEU A 7 -15.36 -6.48 6.54
CA LEU A 7 -13.94 -6.63 6.23
C LEU A 7 -13.10 -5.49 6.87
N ARG A 8 -13.60 -4.25 6.84
CA ARG A 8 -12.94 -3.10 7.50
C ARG A 8 -12.87 -3.29 9.02
N ARG A 9 -13.93 -3.81 9.63
CA ARG A 9 -13.96 -4.08 11.08
C ARG A 9 -12.92 -5.14 11.45
N GLU A 10 -12.88 -6.23 10.69
CA GLU A 10 -11.94 -7.32 10.94
C GLU A 10 -10.49 -6.85 10.79
N LEU A 11 -10.21 -6.10 9.73
CA LEU A 11 -8.89 -5.53 9.50
C LEU A 11 -8.49 -4.57 10.63
N LYS A 12 -9.40 -3.72 11.09
CA LYS A 12 -9.15 -2.84 12.25
C LYS A 12 -8.89 -3.64 13.53
N ARG A 13 -9.61 -4.72 13.75
CA ARG A 13 -9.49 -5.53 14.96
C ARG A 13 -8.14 -6.24 15.07
N VAL A 14 -7.56 -6.67 13.94
CA VAL A 14 -6.39 -7.55 13.93
C VAL A 14 -5.14 -6.86 13.39
N PHE A 15 -5.25 -6.20 12.24
CA PHE A 15 -4.09 -5.66 11.55
C PHE A 15 -3.61 -4.32 12.12
N LEU A 16 -4.53 -3.47 12.60
CA LEU A 16 -4.12 -2.20 13.21
C LEU A 16 -3.26 -2.40 14.47
N PRO A 17 -3.68 -3.23 15.45
CA PRO A 17 -2.83 -3.51 16.62
C PRO A 17 -1.47 -4.12 16.25
N LEU A 18 -1.40 -4.93 15.19
CA LEU A 18 -0.13 -5.44 14.68
C LEU A 18 0.78 -4.29 14.21
N LEU A 19 0.25 -3.36 13.42
CA LEU A 19 1.01 -2.20 12.94
C LEU A 19 1.47 -1.31 14.10
N GLU A 20 0.59 -1.04 15.06
CA GLU A 20 0.91 -0.26 16.26
C GLU A 20 2.02 -0.93 17.08
N GLY A 21 1.93 -2.25 17.29
CA GLY A 21 2.98 -3.04 17.95
C GLY A 21 4.33 -3.03 17.23
N LYS A 22 4.32 -2.74 15.92
CA LYS A 22 5.52 -2.55 15.08
C LYS A 22 5.98 -1.09 14.99
N GLY A 23 5.40 -0.20 15.77
CA GLY A 23 5.76 1.22 15.86
C GLY A 23 5.17 2.10 14.76
N PHE A 24 4.18 1.61 14.00
CA PHE A 24 3.45 2.46 13.07
C PHE A 24 2.35 3.25 13.80
N THR A 25 2.17 4.50 13.40
CA THR A 25 1.08 5.37 13.83
C THR A 25 0.11 5.60 12.68
N VAL A 26 -1.18 5.65 12.98
CA VAL A 26 -2.22 5.94 11.99
C VAL A 26 -2.20 7.42 11.62
N ASP A 27 -2.29 7.71 10.32
CA ASP A 27 -2.48 9.05 9.81
C ASP A 27 -3.98 9.31 9.62
N THR A 28 -4.51 10.24 10.40
CA THR A 28 -5.93 10.62 10.37
C THR A 28 -6.29 11.57 9.25
N THR A 29 -5.28 12.10 8.52
CA THR A 29 -5.48 13.09 7.44
C THR A 29 -5.58 12.46 6.06
N ALA A 30 -5.41 11.14 5.96
CA ALA A 30 -5.50 10.42 4.69
C ALA A 30 -6.90 10.54 4.04
N ALA A 31 -6.92 10.59 2.71
CA ALA A 31 -8.18 10.60 1.95
C ALA A 31 -9.06 9.38 2.28
N PRO A 32 -10.40 9.48 2.19
CA PRO A 32 -11.32 8.41 2.64
C PRO A 32 -11.09 7.02 2.00
N ALA A 33 -10.48 6.99 0.81
CA ALA A 33 -10.15 5.75 0.11
C ALA A 33 -8.87 5.08 0.64
N PHE A 34 -8.09 5.80 1.45
CA PHE A 34 -6.82 5.34 2.00
C PHE A 34 -6.84 5.40 3.53
N THR A 35 -6.15 4.47 4.14
CA THR A 35 -5.77 4.54 5.56
C THR A 35 -4.26 4.39 5.59
N ALA A 36 -3.57 5.46 5.95
CA ALA A 36 -2.12 5.50 5.95
C ALA A 36 -1.55 5.31 7.35
N PHE A 37 -0.42 4.64 7.42
CA PHE A 37 0.35 4.40 8.64
C PHE A 37 1.81 4.79 8.38
N ARG A 38 2.46 5.32 9.41
CA ARG A 38 3.82 5.81 9.28
C ARG A 38 4.66 5.35 10.46
N ARG A 39 5.91 4.98 10.17
CA ARG A 39 6.93 4.63 11.17
C ARG A 39 8.21 5.37 10.83
N LYS A 40 8.73 6.16 11.75
CA LYS A 40 10.03 6.81 11.59
C LYS A 40 11.14 5.76 11.73
N ALA A 41 12.00 5.67 10.74
CA ALA A 41 13.23 4.89 10.73
C ALA A 41 14.44 5.84 10.83
N VAL A 42 15.66 5.28 10.77
CA VAL A 42 16.91 6.06 10.92
C VAL A 42 17.08 7.06 9.77
N ASP A 43 16.81 6.63 8.54
CA ASP A 43 17.08 7.34 7.28
C ASP A 43 15.82 7.73 6.50
N SER A 44 14.66 7.28 6.95
CA SER A 44 13.42 7.44 6.19
C SER A 44 12.19 7.40 7.08
N VAL A 45 11.04 7.73 6.52
CA VAL A 45 9.73 7.43 7.09
C VAL A 45 9.12 6.29 6.27
N HIS A 46 8.88 5.16 6.91
CA HIS A 46 8.15 4.04 6.32
C HIS A 46 6.68 4.39 6.21
N VAL A 47 6.12 4.25 5.01
CA VAL A 47 4.71 4.50 4.72
C VAL A 47 4.07 3.17 4.35
N VAL A 48 2.97 2.84 5.01
CA VAL A 48 2.10 1.70 4.69
C VAL A 48 0.69 2.21 4.49
N GLU A 49 0.03 1.86 3.40
CA GLU A 49 -1.31 2.33 3.07
C GLU A 49 -2.23 1.17 2.73
N ILE A 50 -3.41 1.18 3.33
CA ILE A 50 -4.53 0.34 2.91
C ILE A 50 -5.32 1.14 1.88
N GLN A 51 -5.33 0.68 0.64
CA GLN A 51 -6.15 1.25 -0.41
C GLN A 51 -7.38 0.39 -0.64
N TRP A 52 -8.56 0.94 -0.40
CA TRP A 52 -9.85 0.30 -0.63
C TRP A 52 -10.31 0.44 -2.08
N ASP A 53 -11.11 -0.53 -2.52
CA ASP A 53 -11.75 -0.46 -3.84
C ASP A 53 -12.71 0.75 -3.91
N LYS A 54 -12.55 1.57 -4.95
CA LYS A 54 -13.32 2.80 -5.14
C LYS A 54 -14.81 2.57 -5.42
N TYR A 55 -15.17 1.35 -5.83
CA TYR A 55 -16.57 0.97 -6.10
C TYR A 55 -17.23 0.29 -4.90
N GLY A 56 -16.61 0.31 -3.73
CA GLY A 56 -17.15 -0.26 -2.50
C GLY A 56 -17.16 -1.78 -2.44
N ARG A 57 -16.45 -2.48 -3.34
CA ARG A 57 -16.29 -3.94 -3.27
C ARG A 57 -15.48 -4.31 -2.04
N PRO A 58 -15.75 -5.46 -1.39
CA PRO A 58 -15.06 -5.91 -0.18
C PRO A 58 -13.66 -6.43 -0.51
N ARG A 59 -12.76 -5.51 -0.89
CA ARG A 59 -11.38 -5.79 -1.25
C ARG A 59 -10.47 -4.58 -1.04
N PHE A 60 -9.19 -4.84 -0.81
CA PHE A 60 -8.15 -3.84 -0.61
C PHE A 60 -6.80 -4.33 -1.13
N VAL A 61 -5.85 -3.42 -1.20
CA VAL A 61 -4.42 -3.68 -1.40
C VAL A 61 -3.62 -2.93 -0.34
N ILE A 62 -2.40 -3.40 -0.07
CA ILE A 62 -1.43 -2.70 0.76
C ILE A 62 -0.37 -2.10 -0.14
N ASN A 63 -0.29 -0.77 -0.17
CA ASN A 63 0.81 -0.06 -0.79
C ASN A 63 1.80 0.37 0.29
N PHE A 64 3.08 0.45 -0.04
CA PHE A 64 4.10 0.82 0.93
C PHE A 64 5.34 1.40 0.23
N GLY A 65 6.20 2.05 1.02
CA GLY A 65 7.49 2.54 0.55
C GLY A 65 8.22 3.36 1.61
N LYS A 66 9.39 3.89 1.24
CA LYS A 66 10.25 4.70 2.08
C LYS A 66 10.21 6.14 1.60
N CYS A 67 9.80 7.05 2.47
CA CYS A 67 9.80 8.49 2.22
C CYS A 67 11.06 9.10 2.85
N PRO A 68 11.82 9.96 2.15
CA PRO A 68 12.91 10.72 2.75
C PRO A 68 12.45 11.51 3.99
N LEU A 69 13.33 11.68 4.98
CA LEU A 69 12.99 12.39 6.22
C LEU A 69 12.59 13.85 5.99
N GLU A 70 13.18 14.48 4.98
CA GLU A 70 12.90 15.86 4.56
C GLU A 70 11.57 15.98 3.80
N GLY A 71 10.98 14.87 3.37
CA GLY A 71 9.78 14.85 2.54
C GLY A 71 10.10 14.65 1.06
N LEU A 72 9.14 14.99 0.22
CA LEU A 72 9.18 14.71 -1.21
C LEU A 72 8.70 15.91 -2.02
N TYR A 73 9.45 16.27 -3.07
CA TYR A 73 8.96 17.27 -4.02
C TYR A 73 7.90 16.68 -4.94
N VAL A 74 6.68 17.20 -4.85
CA VAL A 74 5.55 16.81 -5.69
C VAL A 74 5.08 18.06 -6.44
N ARG A 75 5.18 18.06 -7.77
CA ARG A 75 4.79 19.19 -8.62
C ARG A 75 5.43 20.53 -8.17
N GLY A 76 6.70 20.49 -7.80
CA GLY A 76 7.46 21.67 -7.37
C GLY A 76 7.23 22.13 -5.93
N GLN A 77 6.41 21.46 -5.16
CA GLN A 77 6.17 21.74 -3.75
C GLN A 77 6.77 20.65 -2.86
N LEU A 78 7.43 21.05 -1.78
CA LEU A 78 7.91 20.11 -0.77
C LEU A 78 6.72 19.65 0.08
N VAL A 79 6.46 18.35 0.05
CA VAL A 79 5.40 17.68 0.82
C VAL A 79 6.05 16.97 2.00
N SER A 80 5.56 17.26 3.21
CA SER A 80 6.00 16.61 4.44
C SER A 80 5.79 15.10 4.39
N PRO A 81 6.67 14.27 5.00
CA PRO A 81 6.49 12.82 5.10
C PRO A 81 5.13 12.40 5.66
N SER A 82 4.52 13.21 6.52
CA SER A 82 3.18 12.98 7.07
C SER A 82 2.06 13.07 6.03
N GLN A 83 2.32 13.65 4.88
CA GLN A 83 1.33 13.87 3.81
C GLN A 83 1.64 13.09 2.52
N VAL A 84 2.83 12.44 2.46
CA VAL A 84 3.24 11.68 1.27
C VAL A 84 2.44 10.39 1.17
N TYR A 85 1.89 10.12 -0.01
CA TYR A 85 1.28 8.83 -0.37
C TYR A 85 2.33 7.89 -0.97
N ALA A 86 2.18 6.58 -0.71
CA ALA A 86 3.10 5.58 -1.25
C ALA A 86 3.22 5.66 -2.78
N GLY A 87 2.12 5.95 -3.47
CA GLY A 87 2.12 6.12 -4.93
C GLY A 87 2.84 7.36 -5.46
N TRP A 88 3.35 8.25 -4.59
CA TRP A 88 4.15 9.42 -4.97
C TRP A 88 5.65 9.18 -4.82
N LEU A 89 6.04 8.10 -4.15
CA LEU A 89 7.43 7.74 -3.97
C LEU A 89 8.05 7.31 -5.31
N GLU A 90 9.34 7.57 -5.49
CA GLU A 90 10.08 7.15 -6.69
C GLU A 90 10.06 5.63 -6.85
N GLU A 91 10.17 4.92 -5.73
CA GLU A 91 9.96 3.50 -5.67
C GLU A 91 8.93 3.18 -4.58
N SER A 92 7.90 2.43 -4.96
CA SER A 92 6.87 1.95 -4.04
C SER A 92 6.54 0.49 -4.31
N GLY A 93 6.06 -0.19 -3.29
CA GLY A 93 5.64 -1.58 -3.37
C GLY A 93 4.14 -1.74 -3.18
N ARG A 94 3.62 -2.84 -3.69
CA ARG A 94 2.27 -3.32 -3.41
C ARG A 94 2.31 -4.77 -3.03
N LEU A 95 1.80 -5.09 -1.85
CA LEU A 95 1.60 -6.46 -1.42
C LEU A 95 0.34 -7.03 -2.08
N GLN A 96 0.45 -8.22 -2.63
CA GLN A 96 -0.61 -8.91 -3.35
C GLN A 96 -0.81 -10.31 -2.77
N PRO A 97 -2.06 -10.86 -2.71
CA PRO A 97 -2.31 -12.18 -2.14
C PRO A 97 -1.78 -13.35 -2.99
N ARG A 98 -1.37 -13.10 -4.22
CA ARG A 98 -0.86 -14.11 -5.15
C ARG A 98 0.38 -13.61 -5.84
N HIS A 99 1.27 -14.52 -6.17
CA HIS A 99 2.42 -14.29 -7.02
C HIS A 99 2.00 -13.76 -8.40
N GLY A 100 2.78 -12.83 -8.94
CA GLY A 100 2.61 -12.32 -10.30
C GLY A 100 2.10 -10.88 -10.42
N ASN A 101 2.26 -10.32 -11.62
CA ASN A 101 2.06 -8.89 -11.92
C ASN A 101 0.62 -8.51 -12.31
N SER A 102 -0.40 -9.12 -11.73
CA SER A 102 -1.78 -8.78 -12.08
C SER A 102 -2.28 -7.53 -11.32
N SER A 103 -2.75 -6.53 -12.04
CA SER A 103 -3.41 -5.35 -11.46
C SER A 103 -4.74 -5.69 -10.76
N THR A 104 -5.28 -6.90 -10.98
CA THR A 104 -6.52 -7.39 -10.37
C THR A 104 -6.29 -8.20 -9.10
N ASN A 105 -5.06 -8.33 -8.66
CA ASN A 105 -4.66 -9.14 -7.51
C ASN A 105 -4.88 -8.37 -6.20
N TRP A 106 -6.08 -8.48 -5.64
CA TRP A 106 -6.54 -7.80 -4.42
C TRP A 106 -6.78 -8.80 -3.29
N PHE A 107 -6.55 -8.39 -2.06
CA PHE A 107 -7.09 -9.08 -0.89
C PHE A 107 -8.61 -8.91 -0.91
N SER A 108 -9.34 -9.98 -1.21
CA SER A 108 -10.76 -9.91 -1.56
C SER A 108 -11.57 -11.03 -0.93
N GLN A 109 -12.77 -10.68 -0.46
CA GLN A 109 -13.78 -11.69 -0.10
C GLN A 109 -14.42 -12.34 -1.35
N GLU A 110 -14.31 -11.71 -2.52
CA GLU A 110 -14.82 -12.29 -3.76
C GLU A 110 -13.92 -13.43 -4.22
N LYS A 111 -14.50 -14.59 -4.46
CA LYS A 111 -13.79 -15.71 -5.09
C LYS A 111 -13.56 -15.42 -6.58
N HIS A 112 -12.49 -15.98 -7.13
CA HIS A 112 -12.23 -15.92 -8.58
C HIS A 112 -13.45 -16.47 -9.35
N TRP A 113 -13.80 -15.85 -10.48
CA TRP A 113 -15.00 -16.16 -11.28
C TRP A 113 -15.16 -17.65 -11.62
N LEU A 114 -14.06 -18.39 -11.88
CA LEU A 114 -14.09 -19.83 -12.14
C LEU A 114 -14.60 -20.65 -10.94
N ARG A 115 -14.28 -20.23 -9.71
CA ARG A 115 -14.81 -20.87 -8.49
C ARG A 115 -16.28 -20.50 -8.22
N ARG A 116 -16.75 -19.34 -8.74
CA ARG A 116 -18.17 -18.97 -8.67
C ARG A 116 -19.08 -19.89 -9.50
N LEU A 117 -18.55 -20.51 -10.56
CA LEU A 117 -19.29 -21.46 -11.40
C LEU A 117 -19.43 -22.85 -10.79
N LEU A 118 -18.49 -23.22 -9.90
CA LEU A 118 -18.40 -24.56 -9.30
C LEU A 118 -18.92 -24.62 -7.85
N ASP A 119 -19.05 -23.48 -7.18
CA ASP A 119 -19.37 -23.40 -5.76
C ASP A 119 -20.39 -22.28 -5.54
N VAL A 120 -21.65 -22.69 -5.44
CA VAL A 120 -22.84 -21.80 -5.37
C VAL A 120 -22.86 -20.95 -4.09
N GLU A 121 -22.02 -21.29 -3.07
CA GLU A 121 -22.07 -20.62 -1.78
C GLU A 121 -20.70 -20.32 -1.17
N ARG A 122 -20.14 -19.23 -1.27
CA ARG A 122 -19.36 -18.56 -0.24
C ARG A 122 -18.38 -17.54 -0.80
N LEU A 123 -18.67 -16.32 -0.50
CA LEU A 123 -17.66 -15.31 -0.27
C LEU A 123 -16.74 -15.79 0.86
N ARG A 124 -15.46 -15.51 0.72
CA ARG A 124 -14.49 -15.73 1.82
C ARG A 124 -14.91 -14.93 3.06
N GLN A 125 -14.67 -15.50 4.23
CA GLN A 125 -14.87 -14.78 5.48
C GLN A 125 -13.86 -13.62 5.60
N PRO A 126 -14.23 -12.49 6.23
CA PRO A 126 -13.29 -11.40 6.48
C PRO A 126 -12.01 -11.85 7.19
N SER A 127 -12.09 -12.77 8.16
CA SER A 127 -10.94 -13.34 8.87
C SER A 127 -9.96 -14.04 7.93
N GLU A 128 -10.45 -14.87 6.99
CA GLU A 128 -9.59 -15.57 6.02
C GLU A 128 -8.80 -14.59 5.13
N VAL A 129 -9.41 -13.46 4.77
CA VAL A 129 -8.74 -12.42 3.97
C VAL A 129 -7.67 -11.69 4.77
N VAL A 130 -7.96 -11.42 6.04
CA VAL A 130 -7.01 -10.75 6.94
C VAL A 130 -5.89 -11.70 7.34
N GLU A 131 -6.14 -12.98 7.55
CA GLU A 131 -5.11 -14.00 7.79
C GLU A 131 -4.11 -14.10 6.63
N ASP A 132 -4.59 -14.06 5.38
CA ASP A 132 -3.69 -13.99 4.22
C ASP A 132 -2.79 -12.75 4.27
N LEU A 133 -3.36 -11.59 4.63
CA LEU A 133 -2.57 -10.37 4.80
C LEU A 133 -1.51 -10.55 5.90
N LEU A 134 -1.88 -11.05 7.07
CA LEU A 134 -0.96 -11.24 8.20
C LEU A 134 0.20 -12.17 7.84
N ARG A 135 -0.10 -13.25 7.12
CA ARG A 135 0.90 -14.22 6.66
C ARG A 135 1.93 -13.61 5.69
N LEU A 136 1.50 -12.67 4.85
CA LEU A 136 2.33 -12.06 3.81
C LEU A 136 2.98 -10.74 4.25
N PHE A 137 2.47 -10.07 5.28
CA PHE A 137 2.97 -8.78 5.73
C PHE A 137 4.46 -8.76 6.13
N PRO A 138 5.07 -9.83 6.63
CA PRO A 138 6.52 -9.89 6.85
C PRO A 138 7.37 -9.56 5.62
N GLU A 139 6.87 -9.80 4.39
CA GLU A 139 7.57 -9.38 3.16
C GLU A 139 7.65 -7.84 3.04
N VAL A 140 6.58 -7.14 3.47
CA VAL A 140 6.58 -5.66 3.52
C VAL A 140 7.63 -5.15 4.50
N GLU A 141 7.76 -5.78 5.65
CA GLU A 141 8.76 -5.39 6.65
C GLU A 141 10.17 -5.65 6.15
N ALA A 142 10.44 -6.82 5.56
CA ALA A 142 11.74 -7.13 4.97
C ALA A 142 12.13 -6.11 3.89
N TYR A 143 11.16 -5.67 3.08
CA TYR A 143 11.40 -4.60 2.11
C TYR A 143 11.69 -3.26 2.78
N LEU A 144 10.88 -2.85 3.76
CA LEU A 144 11.05 -1.57 4.45
C LEU A 144 12.36 -1.49 5.24
N GLU A 145 12.85 -2.60 5.77
CA GLU A 145 14.07 -2.66 6.55
C GLU A 145 15.32 -2.86 5.69
N SER A 146 15.25 -3.76 4.70
CA SER A 146 16.42 -4.26 3.98
C SER A 146 16.30 -4.21 2.45
N CYS A 147 15.24 -3.62 1.91
CA CYS A 147 14.95 -3.58 0.46
C CYS A 147 14.85 -4.98 -0.19
N VAL A 148 14.56 -6.01 0.61
CA VAL A 148 14.35 -7.36 0.09
C VAL A 148 12.96 -7.47 -0.51
N VAL A 149 12.88 -7.75 -1.81
CA VAL A 149 11.61 -7.88 -2.52
C VAL A 149 11.11 -9.31 -2.39
N GLY A 150 10.00 -9.49 -1.71
CA GLY A 150 9.33 -10.79 -1.56
C GLY A 150 8.53 -11.20 -2.81
N GLU A 151 8.13 -12.46 -2.88
CA GLU A 151 7.42 -13.04 -4.04
C GLU A 151 6.04 -12.41 -4.27
N HIS A 152 5.40 -11.89 -3.21
CA HIS A 152 4.08 -11.26 -3.26
C HIS A 152 4.16 -9.73 -3.39
N ILE A 153 5.35 -9.18 -3.59
CA ILE A 153 5.58 -7.75 -3.76
C ILE A 153 5.71 -7.40 -5.23
N ARG A 154 4.90 -6.43 -5.66
CA ARG A 154 5.05 -5.76 -6.94
C ARG A 154 5.66 -4.38 -6.72
N ILE A 155 6.80 -4.10 -7.36
CA ILE A 155 7.45 -2.79 -7.31
C ILE A 155 6.95 -1.89 -8.43
N PHE A 156 6.73 -0.62 -8.12
CA PHE A 156 6.44 0.46 -9.05
C PHE A 156 7.55 1.49 -8.95
N ARG A 157 8.09 1.89 -10.10
CA ARG A 157 9.09 2.96 -10.21
C ARG A 157 8.53 4.10 -11.03
N ILE A 158 8.57 5.31 -10.48
CA ILE A 158 8.18 6.53 -11.18
C ILE A 158 9.46 7.15 -11.71
N GLN A 159 9.62 7.17 -13.04
CA GLN A 159 10.65 7.99 -13.66
C GLN A 159 10.20 9.44 -13.57
N ARG A 160 10.86 10.23 -12.76
CA ARG A 160 10.70 11.68 -12.75
C ARG A 160 11.61 12.25 -13.82
N GLU A 161 11.06 12.93 -14.82
CA GLU A 161 11.86 13.76 -15.69
C GLU A 161 12.50 14.83 -14.81
N VAL A 162 13.83 14.79 -14.68
CA VAL A 162 14.59 15.91 -14.12
C VAL A 162 14.43 17.03 -15.14
N PRO A 163 13.87 18.19 -14.76
CA PRO A 163 13.83 19.31 -15.70
C PRO A 163 15.26 19.61 -16.12
N ASP A 164 15.51 19.51 -17.40
CA ASP A 164 16.80 19.86 -18.02
C ASP A 164 17.14 21.28 -17.55
N SER A 165 18.19 21.39 -16.72
CA SER A 165 18.71 22.67 -16.27
C SER A 165 19.31 23.37 -17.50
N GLY A 166 18.41 24.03 -18.24
CA GLY A 166 18.67 24.68 -19.50
C GLY A 166 19.98 25.44 -19.52
N GLY A 167 20.98 24.83 -20.12
CA GLY A 167 22.21 25.46 -20.54
C GLY A 167 21.86 26.63 -21.46
N ARG A 168 22.03 27.86 -20.97
CA ARG A 168 22.05 29.07 -21.81
C ARG A 168 23.04 28.81 -22.94
N ARG A 169 22.56 28.59 -24.14
CA ARG A 169 23.37 28.80 -25.36
C ARG A 169 23.58 30.31 -25.47
N THR A 170 24.70 30.78 -24.98
CA THR A 170 25.26 32.06 -25.41
C THR A 170 25.65 31.93 -26.87
N SER A 171 24.82 32.49 -27.73
CA SER A 171 25.20 32.78 -29.11
C SER A 171 26.16 33.99 -29.08
N VAL A 172 27.35 33.77 -29.58
CA VAL A 172 28.30 34.80 -30.03
C VAL A 172 28.05 35.03 -31.52
#